data_374018b34e0b9a07e7da4731dfeccf1c
#
_entry.id   374018b34e0b9a07e7da4731dfeccf1c
#
_cell.length_a   1.000
_cell.length_b   1.000
_cell.length_c   1.000
_cell.angle_alpha   90.00
_cell.angle_beta   90.00
_cell.angle_gamma   90.00
#
_symmetry.space_group_name_H-M   'P 1'
#
loop_
_entity.id
_entity.type
_entity.pdbx_description
1 polymer ?
#
loop_
_entity_poly.entity_id
_entity_poly.type
_entity_poly.pdbx_seq_one_letter_code
_entity_poly.pdbx_strand_id
1 'polypeptide(L)'
;MSVLSGKKIGITIQSLQNAYWAGVMSALEDVLKENGADYTIVACDDNSATQIGQIENFMSSGCDLIMVHPSDANAVEDACAQAREQGVKVMCWDDPMANTDGNWILNNTDLGIAIGELAGNFINEHYAEDNKAEVAVLGYPQTKVLKERGDGIKIGLENVAAGKYEIVAEQPALEPNEAQTAMETILQKSPNCKVVTGIGAGPMIGANEALVIQTG
;
A
#
# COMPACT_ATOMS: atom_id res chain seq x y z
N MET A 1 -27.97 -17.53 -9.61
CA MET A 1 -27.20 -16.57 -10.41
C MET A 1 -26.48 -15.65 -9.44
N SER A 2 -25.20 -15.35 -9.71
CA SER A 2 -24.46 -14.34 -8.94
C SER A 2 -25.10 -12.97 -9.16
N VAL A 3 -25.00 -12.09 -8.16
CA VAL A 3 -25.43 -10.68 -8.24
C VAL A 3 -24.65 -9.87 -9.26
N LEU A 4 -23.47 -10.37 -9.69
CA LEU A 4 -22.61 -9.75 -10.69
C LEU A 4 -22.90 -10.22 -12.11
N SER A 5 -23.74 -11.26 -12.28
CA SER A 5 -24.04 -11.83 -13.59
C SER A 5 -24.67 -10.79 -14.53
N GLY A 6 -23.99 -10.52 -15.64
CA GLY A 6 -24.41 -9.53 -16.65
C GLY A 6 -24.18 -8.08 -16.24
N LYS A 7 -23.53 -7.82 -15.11
CA LYS A 7 -23.11 -6.48 -14.72
C LYS A 7 -21.86 -6.06 -15.47
N LYS A 8 -21.81 -4.80 -15.90
CA LYS A 8 -20.67 -4.21 -16.59
C LYS A 8 -19.87 -3.36 -15.59
N ILE A 9 -18.60 -3.72 -15.40
CA ILE A 9 -17.74 -3.13 -14.37
C ILE A 9 -16.49 -2.56 -15.03
N GLY A 10 -16.28 -1.25 -14.86
CA GLY A 10 -15.04 -0.56 -15.24
C GLY A 10 -14.12 -0.46 -14.02
N ILE A 11 -12.83 -0.76 -14.20
CA ILE A 11 -11.84 -0.70 -13.14
C ILE A 11 -10.65 0.11 -13.64
N THR A 12 -10.35 1.20 -12.96
CA THR A 12 -9.18 2.02 -13.24
C THR A 12 -8.25 2.02 -12.06
N ILE A 13 -6.98 1.70 -12.30
CA ILE A 13 -5.95 1.58 -11.29
C ILE A 13 -4.78 2.51 -11.58
N GLN A 14 -4.14 3.02 -10.53
CA GLN A 14 -2.99 3.91 -10.59
C GLN A 14 -1.86 3.34 -11.45
N SER A 15 -1.40 2.11 -11.15
CA SER A 15 -0.35 1.43 -11.90
C SER A 15 -0.44 -0.10 -11.72
N LEU A 16 -0.05 -0.84 -12.73
CA LEU A 16 0.14 -2.30 -12.67
C LEU A 16 1.62 -2.71 -12.60
N GLN A 17 2.53 -1.78 -12.52
CA GLN A 17 3.96 -2.06 -12.36
C GLN A 17 4.30 -2.55 -10.96
N ASN A 18 3.51 -2.14 -9.97
CA ASN A 18 3.62 -2.65 -8.61
C ASN A 18 3.06 -4.08 -8.53
N ALA A 19 3.90 -5.04 -8.11
CA ALA A 19 3.54 -6.47 -8.05
C ALA A 19 2.35 -6.76 -7.12
N TYR A 20 2.18 -5.99 -6.04
CA TYR A 20 1.03 -6.11 -5.14
C TYR A 20 -0.27 -5.81 -5.87
N TRP A 21 -0.34 -4.66 -6.55
CA TRP A 21 -1.54 -4.24 -7.29
C TRP A 21 -1.83 -5.12 -8.49
N ALA A 22 -0.80 -5.59 -9.20
CA ALA A 22 -0.97 -6.58 -10.26
C ALA A 22 -1.59 -7.88 -9.73
N GLY A 23 -1.14 -8.34 -8.56
CA GLY A 23 -1.72 -9.51 -7.89
C GLY A 23 -3.18 -9.28 -7.45
N VAL A 24 -3.50 -8.12 -6.89
CA VAL A 24 -4.87 -7.75 -6.50
C VAL A 24 -5.79 -7.73 -7.73
N MET A 25 -5.34 -7.15 -8.85
CA MET A 25 -6.15 -7.13 -10.08
C MET A 25 -6.34 -8.52 -10.68
N SER A 26 -5.32 -9.37 -10.64
CA SER A 26 -5.46 -10.77 -11.09
C SER A 26 -6.49 -11.53 -10.26
N ALA A 27 -6.46 -11.42 -8.94
CA ALA A 27 -7.44 -12.05 -8.06
C ALA A 27 -8.87 -11.49 -8.27
N LEU A 28 -9.00 -10.17 -8.46
CA LEU A 28 -10.28 -9.54 -8.77
C LEU A 28 -10.84 -10.03 -10.11
N GLU A 29 -9.99 -10.14 -11.12
CA GLU A 29 -10.35 -10.66 -12.43
C GLU A 29 -10.94 -12.08 -12.34
N ASP A 30 -10.32 -12.96 -11.56
CA ASP A 30 -10.83 -14.32 -11.35
C ASP A 30 -12.21 -14.31 -10.70
N VAL A 31 -12.41 -13.49 -9.66
CA VAL A 31 -13.72 -13.33 -9.00
C VAL A 31 -14.78 -12.80 -9.98
N LEU A 32 -14.46 -11.83 -10.81
CA LEU A 32 -15.39 -11.25 -11.78
C LEU A 32 -15.79 -12.28 -12.86
N LYS A 33 -14.82 -13.04 -13.38
CA LYS A 33 -15.04 -14.14 -14.34
C LYS A 33 -15.95 -15.23 -13.75
N GLU A 34 -15.63 -15.71 -12.57
CA GLU A 34 -16.41 -16.74 -11.88
C GLU A 34 -17.86 -16.31 -11.62
N ASN A 35 -18.10 -15.03 -11.44
CA ASN A 35 -19.43 -14.46 -11.18
C ASN A 35 -20.15 -13.97 -12.44
N GLY A 36 -19.56 -14.10 -13.61
CA GLY A 36 -20.20 -13.78 -14.90
C GLY A 36 -20.38 -12.28 -15.12
N ALA A 37 -19.50 -11.45 -14.60
CA ALA A 37 -19.46 -10.02 -14.87
C ALA A 37 -18.80 -9.74 -16.24
N ASP A 38 -19.27 -8.71 -16.93
CA ASP A 38 -18.53 -8.06 -18.02
C ASP A 38 -17.64 -6.97 -17.42
N TYR A 39 -16.33 -7.02 -17.66
CA TYR A 39 -15.43 -6.10 -16.99
C TYR A 39 -14.28 -5.63 -17.89
N THR A 40 -13.75 -4.47 -17.55
CA THR A 40 -12.56 -3.88 -18.18
C THR A 40 -11.65 -3.33 -17.10
N ILE A 41 -10.39 -3.75 -17.09
CA ILE A 41 -9.34 -3.25 -16.19
C ILE A 41 -8.33 -2.44 -16.99
N VAL A 42 -8.05 -1.21 -16.58
CA VAL A 42 -7.06 -0.32 -17.20
C VAL A 42 -6.20 0.37 -16.14
N ALA A 43 -4.93 0.59 -16.47
CA ALA A 43 -4.03 1.42 -15.66
C ALA A 43 -3.96 2.84 -16.24
N CYS A 44 -3.82 3.83 -15.37
CA CYS A 44 -3.62 5.22 -15.77
C CYS A 44 -2.14 5.65 -15.72
N ASP A 45 -1.24 4.78 -15.24
CA ASP A 45 0.21 5.01 -15.13
C ASP A 45 0.52 6.35 -14.42
N ASP A 46 -0.07 6.53 -13.24
CA ASP A 46 0.05 7.72 -12.37
C ASP A 46 -0.40 9.05 -13.03
N ASN A 47 -1.18 8.98 -14.11
CA ASN A 47 -1.66 10.14 -14.82
C ASN A 47 -3.16 10.39 -14.58
N SER A 48 -3.48 11.40 -13.78
CA SER A 48 -4.86 11.75 -13.43
C SER A 48 -5.71 12.16 -14.63
N ALA A 49 -5.15 12.84 -15.64
CA ALA A 49 -5.89 13.21 -16.85
C ALA A 49 -6.27 11.96 -17.66
N THR A 50 -5.38 10.98 -17.74
CA THR A 50 -5.69 9.66 -18.34
C THR A 50 -6.80 8.98 -17.55
N GLN A 51 -6.73 9.00 -16.21
CA GLN A 51 -7.72 8.36 -15.35
C GLN A 51 -9.11 8.99 -15.49
N ILE A 52 -9.21 10.31 -15.55
CA ILE A 52 -10.47 11.01 -15.83
C ILE A 52 -11.07 10.53 -17.14
N GLY A 53 -10.30 10.48 -18.22
CA GLY A 53 -10.76 9.97 -19.51
C GLY A 53 -11.20 8.48 -19.46
N GLN A 54 -10.57 7.66 -18.64
CA GLN A 54 -10.98 6.27 -18.41
C GLN A 54 -12.34 6.19 -17.70
N ILE A 55 -12.58 7.02 -16.67
CA ILE A 55 -13.87 7.11 -15.96
C ILE A 55 -14.97 7.57 -16.93
N GLU A 56 -14.71 8.61 -17.74
CA GLU A 56 -15.65 9.11 -18.76
C GLU A 56 -15.99 8.02 -19.81
N ASN A 57 -15.00 7.24 -20.23
CA ASN A 57 -15.21 6.12 -21.15
C ASN A 57 -16.07 5.01 -20.52
N PHE A 58 -15.88 4.72 -19.23
CA PHE A 58 -16.70 3.74 -18.53
C PHE A 58 -18.16 4.20 -18.39
N MET A 59 -18.39 5.49 -18.09
CA MET A 59 -19.73 6.08 -18.13
C MET A 59 -20.38 5.92 -19.51
N SER A 60 -19.68 6.36 -20.55
CA SER A 60 -20.17 6.33 -21.93
C SER A 60 -20.43 4.91 -22.43
N SER A 61 -19.69 3.94 -21.96
CA SER A 61 -19.87 2.52 -22.30
C SER A 61 -20.98 1.82 -21.51
N GLY A 62 -21.62 2.52 -20.57
CA GLY A 62 -22.75 2.01 -19.79
C GLY A 62 -22.35 1.03 -18.69
N CYS A 63 -21.25 1.30 -17.99
CA CYS A 63 -20.90 0.52 -16.80
C CYS A 63 -21.93 0.69 -15.69
N ASP A 64 -22.25 -0.39 -14.98
CA ASP A 64 -23.08 -0.38 -13.78
C ASP A 64 -22.29 0.10 -12.55
N LEU A 65 -20.98 -0.21 -12.52
CA LEU A 65 -20.04 0.11 -11.46
C LEU A 65 -18.71 0.56 -12.04
N ILE A 66 -18.14 1.59 -11.47
CA ILE A 66 -16.74 1.99 -11.69
C ILE A 66 -15.98 1.83 -10.39
N MET A 67 -14.91 1.05 -10.42
CA MET A 67 -13.96 0.90 -9.31
C MET A 67 -12.73 1.75 -9.60
N VAL A 68 -12.36 2.61 -8.65
CA VAL A 68 -11.28 3.59 -8.82
C VAL A 68 -10.22 3.38 -7.75
N HIS A 69 -8.98 3.11 -8.16
CA HIS A 69 -7.78 3.31 -7.36
C HIS A 69 -7.13 4.60 -7.84
N PRO A 70 -7.32 5.73 -7.14
CA PRO A 70 -7.00 7.03 -7.69
C PRO A 70 -5.50 7.26 -7.78
N SER A 71 -5.04 7.86 -8.86
CA SER A 71 -3.68 8.42 -8.98
C SER A 71 -3.53 9.68 -8.11
N ASP A 72 -4.59 10.47 -8.05
CA ASP A 72 -4.80 11.60 -7.15
C ASP A 72 -6.30 11.69 -6.86
N ALA A 73 -6.69 11.44 -5.62
CA ALA A 73 -8.09 11.41 -5.20
C ALA A 73 -8.82 12.75 -5.51
N ASN A 74 -8.15 13.88 -5.28
CA ASN A 74 -8.78 15.19 -5.54
C ASN A 74 -8.99 15.44 -7.03
N ALA A 75 -8.05 15.01 -7.87
CA ALA A 75 -8.11 15.26 -9.31
C ALA A 75 -9.26 14.51 -10.01
N VAL A 76 -9.65 13.33 -9.51
CA VAL A 76 -10.68 12.48 -10.13
C VAL A 76 -12.07 12.63 -9.49
N GLU A 77 -12.21 13.42 -8.42
CA GLU A 77 -13.47 13.61 -7.67
C GLU A 77 -14.63 14.08 -8.57
N ASP A 78 -14.40 15.06 -9.44
CA ASP A 78 -15.44 15.59 -10.30
C ASP A 78 -15.93 14.56 -11.33
N ALA A 79 -15.05 13.75 -11.87
CA ALA A 79 -15.41 12.68 -12.80
C ALA A 79 -16.24 11.58 -12.08
N CYS A 80 -15.89 11.25 -10.86
CA CYS A 80 -16.66 10.32 -10.02
C CYS A 80 -18.04 10.89 -9.66
N ALA A 81 -18.13 12.19 -9.34
CA ALA A 81 -19.41 12.87 -9.10
C ALA A 81 -20.32 12.77 -10.33
N GLN A 82 -19.80 13.07 -11.52
CA GLN A 82 -20.53 12.97 -12.80
C GLN A 82 -21.01 11.53 -13.07
N ALA A 83 -20.18 10.52 -12.79
CA ALA A 83 -20.58 9.12 -12.94
C ALA A 83 -21.79 8.78 -12.05
N ARG A 84 -21.76 9.21 -10.79
CA ARG A 84 -22.87 9.00 -9.85
C ARG A 84 -24.14 9.75 -10.24
N GLU A 85 -24.02 10.97 -10.75
CA GLU A 85 -25.16 11.76 -11.29
C GLU A 85 -25.84 11.05 -12.45
N GLN A 86 -25.08 10.30 -13.26
CA GLN A 86 -25.61 9.45 -14.34
C GLN A 86 -26.14 8.11 -13.86
N GLY A 87 -26.10 7.82 -12.55
CA GLY A 87 -26.61 6.59 -11.95
C GLY A 87 -25.61 5.43 -11.94
N VAL A 88 -24.36 5.65 -12.36
CA VAL A 88 -23.29 4.67 -12.28
C VAL A 88 -22.80 4.61 -10.81
N LYS A 89 -22.66 3.41 -10.27
CA LYS A 89 -22.06 3.25 -8.94
C LYS A 89 -20.56 3.48 -8.98
N VAL A 90 -20.04 4.13 -7.95
CA VAL A 90 -18.60 4.39 -7.83
C VAL A 90 -18.08 3.82 -6.51
N MET A 91 -17.05 3.00 -6.59
CA MET A 91 -16.32 2.46 -5.44
C MET A 91 -14.86 2.88 -5.54
N CYS A 92 -14.33 3.39 -4.46
CA CYS A 92 -12.92 3.73 -4.34
C CYS A 92 -12.22 2.82 -3.34
N TRP A 93 -10.94 2.58 -3.53
CA TRP A 93 -10.10 1.93 -2.53
C TRP A 93 -8.75 2.63 -2.39
N ASP A 94 -8.11 2.42 -1.25
CA ASP A 94 -6.83 2.95 -0.79
C ASP A 94 -6.92 4.40 -0.33
N ASP A 95 -7.17 5.37 -1.20
CA ASP A 95 -7.37 6.77 -0.85
C ASP A 95 -8.86 7.13 -0.78
N PRO A 96 -9.34 7.66 0.36
CA PRO A 96 -10.77 7.97 0.53
C PRO A 96 -11.19 9.13 -0.39
N MET A 97 -12.31 8.93 -1.08
CA MET A 97 -12.94 9.92 -1.93
C MET A 97 -14.36 10.26 -1.43
N ALA A 98 -14.76 11.52 -1.59
CA ALA A 98 -16.08 11.98 -1.15
C ALA A 98 -17.20 11.55 -2.12
N ASN A 99 -16.96 11.60 -3.41
CA ASN A 99 -17.94 11.31 -4.46
C ASN A 99 -17.98 9.82 -4.84
N THR A 100 -18.18 8.95 -3.84
CA THR A 100 -18.30 7.51 -4.02
C THR A 100 -19.52 6.95 -3.31
N ASP A 101 -19.98 5.78 -3.73
CA ASP A 101 -21.00 4.99 -3.03
C ASP A 101 -20.38 4.12 -1.93
N GLY A 102 -19.08 3.90 -1.99
CA GLY A 102 -18.31 3.19 -0.98
C GLY A 102 -16.81 3.40 -1.14
N ASN A 103 -16.14 3.55 0.01
CA ASN A 103 -14.69 3.57 0.10
C ASN A 103 -14.23 2.32 0.84
N TRP A 104 -13.33 1.58 0.23
CA TRP A 104 -12.62 0.50 0.88
C TRP A 104 -11.21 0.98 1.23
N ILE A 105 -11.06 1.42 2.45
CA ILE A 105 -9.82 2.00 2.95
C ILE A 105 -9.19 1.09 4.00
N LEU A 106 -7.86 1.08 4.01
CA LEU A 106 -7.09 0.45 5.06
C LEU A 106 -6.74 1.50 6.13
N ASN A 107 -6.93 1.17 7.40
CA ASN A 107 -6.37 1.98 8.47
C ASN A 107 -4.85 1.80 8.51
N ASN A 108 -4.13 2.72 7.90
CA ASN A 108 -2.68 2.64 7.77
C ASN A 108 -1.96 2.77 9.12
N THR A 109 -2.51 3.52 10.06
CA THR A 109 -1.97 3.61 11.41
C THR A 109 -2.07 2.28 12.13
N ASP A 110 -3.24 1.62 12.11
CA ASP A 110 -3.43 0.32 12.77
C ASP A 110 -2.57 -0.77 12.14
N LEU A 111 -2.43 -0.77 10.81
CA LEU A 111 -1.51 -1.67 10.12
C LEU A 111 -0.07 -1.43 10.56
N GLY A 112 0.36 -0.17 10.64
CA GLY A 112 1.68 0.18 11.15
C GLY A 112 1.89 -0.29 12.58
N ILE A 113 0.92 -0.09 13.46
CA ILE A 113 0.98 -0.57 14.85
C ILE A 113 1.17 -2.09 14.88
N ALA A 114 0.40 -2.84 14.12
CA ALA A 114 0.54 -4.31 14.07
C ALA A 114 1.93 -4.75 13.59
N ILE A 115 2.52 -4.07 12.60
CA ILE A 115 3.90 -4.34 12.14
C ILE A 115 4.90 -4.05 13.26
N GLY A 116 4.75 -2.91 13.94
CA GLY A 116 5.62 -2.51 15.04
C GLY A 116 5.52 -3.46 16.24
N GLU A 117 4.32 -3.89 16.59
CA GLU A 117 4.09 -4.88 17.66
C GLU A 117 4.71 -6.25 17.32
N LEU A 118 4.64 -6.68 16.06
CA LEU A 118 5.29 -7.91 15.61
C LEU A 118 6.82 -7.82 15.79
N ALA A 119 7.42 -6.72 15.37
CA ALA A 119 8.85 -6.49 15.57
C ALA A 119 9.20 -6.35 17.06
N GLY A 120 8.36 -5.66 17.83
CA GLY A 120 8.53 -5.51 19.27
C GLY A 120 8.45 -6.85 20.04
N ASN A 121 7.58 -7.75 19.63
CA ASN A 121 7.50 -9.09 20.20
C ASN A 121 8.80 -9.88 19.93
N PHE A 122 9.33 -9.82 18.71
CA PHE A 122 10.64 -10.39 18.39
C PHE A 122 11.75 -9.79 19.27
N ILE A 123 11.74 -8.46 19.47
CA ILE A 123 12.70 -7.78 20.34
C ILE A 123 12.58 -8.28 21.78
N ASN A 124 11.38 -8.46 22.30
CA ASN A 124 11.15 -8.97 23.64
C ASN A 124 11.68 -10.38 23.88
N GLU A 125 11.70 -11.20 22.83
CA GLU A 125 12.22 -12.58 22.90
C GLU A 125 13.74 -12.65 22.83
N HIS A 126 14.41 -11.67 22.19
CA HIS A 126 15.83 -11.78 21.84
C HIS A 126 16.72 -10.68 22.45
N TYR A 127 16.13 -9.61 23.04
CA TYR A 127 16.85 -8.47 23.55
C TYR A 127 16.38 -8.06 24.94
N ALA A 128 17.20 -7.27 25.66
CA ALA A 128 16.93 -6.79 27.01
C ALA A 128 17.26 -5.29 27.11
N GLU A 129 16.91 -4.64 28.23
CA GLU A 129 17.16 -3.21 28.44
C GLU A 129 18.66 -2.85 28.48
N ASP A 130 19.51 -3.76 28.92
CA ASP A 130 20.96 -3.64 28.95
C ASP A 130 21.65 -4.09 27.65
N ASN A 131 20.88 -4.68 26.72
CA ASN A 131 21.33 -5.11 25.40
C ASN A 131 20.23 -4.83 24.35
N LYS A 132 20.07 -3.55 24.02
CA LYS A 132 19.00 -3.07 23.15
C LYS A 132 19.16 -3.52 21.70
N ALA A 133 18.02 -3.77 21.04
CA ALA A 133 17.97 -3.98 19.62
C ALA A 133 18.23 -2.66 18.86
N GLU A 134 19.15 -2.67 17.90
CA GLU A 134 19.24 -1.62 16.89
C GLU A 134 18.20 -1.88 15.80
N VAL A 135 17.29 -0.93 15.60
CA VAL A 135 16.14 -1.04 14.67
C VAL A 135 16.29 -0.05 13.52
N ALA A 136 16.10 -0.50 12.30
CA ALA A 136 15.91 0.36 11.13
C ALA A 136 14.43 0.39 10.73
N VAL A 137 13.94 1.57 10.38
CA VAL A 137 12.58 1.78 9.85
C VAL A 137 12.68 2.27 8.41
N LEU A 138 12.18 1.48 7.47
CA LEU A 138 12.11 1.84 6.06
C LEU A 138 10.69 2.34 5.75
N GLY A 139 10.55 3.67 5.72
CA GLY A 139 9.28 4.37 5.56
C GLY A 139 9.15 5.08 4.22
N TYR A 140 8.05 5.82 4.02
CA TYR A 140 7.89 6.71 2.86
C TYR A 140 7.02 7.92 3.26
N PRO A 141 7.59 8.91 3.96
CA PRO A 141 6.82 10.01 4.55
C PRO A 141 6.26 11.02 3.54
N GLN A 142 6.63 10.92 2.26
CA GLN A 142 6.16 11.79 1.19
C GLN A 142 4.68 11.57 0.87
N THR A 143 4.15 10.37 1.10
CA THR A 143 2.76 10.01 0.91
C THR A 143 2.07 9.87 2.27
N LYS A 144 0.94 10.56 2.47
CA LYS A 144 0.23 10.63 3.75
C LYS A 144 -0.06 9.25 4.35
N VAL A 145 -0.67 8.36 3.57
CA VAL A 145 -1.08 7.02 4.05
C VAL A 145 0.14 6.16 4.44
N LEU A 146 1.26 6.29 3.73
CA LEU A 146 2.50 5.57 4.04
C LEU A 146 3.23 6.19 5.23
N LYS A 147 3.14 7.51 5.41
CA LYS A 147 3.60 8.18 6.62
C LYS A 147 2.84 7.70 7.85
N GLU A 148 1.51 7.63 7.78
CA GLU A 148 0.65 7.12 8.86
C GLU A 148 1.04 5.68 9.23
N ARG A 149 1.37 4.83 8.25
CA ARG A 149 1.86 3.47 8.49
C ARG A 149 3.22 3.45 9.17
N GLY A 150 4.16 4.26 8.70
CA GLY A 150 5.50 4.39 9.30
C GLY A 150 5.46 4.92 10.75
N ASP A 151 4.60 5.90 11.02
CA ASP A 151 4.37 6.39 12.38
C ASP A 151 3.72 5.32 13.27
N GLY A 152 2.77 4.55 12.72
CA GLY A 152 2.17 3.40 13.40
C GLY A 152 3.21 2.34 13.81
N ILE A 153 4.20 2.04 12.96
CA ILE A 153 5.29 1.11 13.30
C ILE A 153 6.00 1.55 14.59
N LYS A 154 6.32 2.85 14.71
CA LYS A 154 6.98 3.38 15.91
C LYS A 154 6.08 3.27 17.15
N ILE A 155 4.78 3.52 17.00
CA ILE A 155 3.81 3.32 18.08
C ILE A 155 3.77 1.86 18.52
N GLY A 156 3.71 0.93 17.58
CA GLY A 156 3.67 -0.51 17.88
C GLY A 156 4.92 -1.02 18.58
N LEU A 157 6.11 -0.57 18.15
CA LEU A 157 7.38 -0.86 18.84
C LEU A 157 7.35 -0.36 20.29
N GLU A 158 6.88 0.87 20.51
CA GLU A 158 6.80 1.45 21.86
C GLU A 158 5.78 0.73 22.74
N ASN A 159 4.64 0.30 22.19
CA ASN A 159 3.60 -0.39 22.94
C ASN A 159 4.10 -1.68 23.62
N VAL A 160 5.00 -2.43 22.97
CA VAL A 160 5.39 -3.76 23.44
C VAL A 160 6.86 -3.94 23.80
N ALA A 161 7.75 -3.10 23.28
CA ALA A 161 9.20 -3.24 23.49
C ALA A 161 9.86 -1.98 24.04
N ALA A 162 9.11 -1.09 24.70
CA ALA A 162 9.64 0.12 25.32
C ALA A 162 10.91 -0.15 26.16
N GLY A 163 11.95 0.66 25.93
CA GLY A 163 13.22 0.53 26.64
C GLY A 163 14.19 -0.53 26.11
N LYS A 164 13.75 -1.46 25.24
CA LYS A 164 14.56 -2.58 24.73
C LYS A 164 15.07 -2.38 23.30
N TYR A 165 14.81 -1.24 22.69
CA TYR A 165 15.26 -0.94 21.33
C TYR A 165 15.77 0.51 21.22
N GLU A 166 16.47 0.76 20.13
CA GLU A 166 16.86 2.07 19.65
C GLU A 166 16.67 2.13 18.13
N ILE A 167 15.96 3.15 17.63
CA ILE A 167 15.85 3.39 16.20
C ILE A 167 17.14 4.06 15.74
N VAL A 168 18.03 3.31 15.09
CA VAL A 168 19.32 3.79 14.61
C VAL A 168 19.23 4.43 13.22
N ALA A 169 18.16 4.14 12.48
CA ALA A 169 17.93 4.75 11.17
C ALA A 169 16.44 4.76 10.81
N GLU A 170 16.02 5.88 10.21
CA GLU A 170 14.78 6.01 9.44
C GLU A 170 15.14 6.45 8.03
N GLN A 171 14.80 5.67 7.00
CA GLN A 171 15.13 5.98 5.61
C GLN A 171 13.89 5.84 4.73
N PRO A 172 13.69 6.77 3.78
CA PRO A 172 12.65 6.60 2.78
C PRO A 172 13.06 5.48 1.81
N ALA A 173 12.15 4.51 1.64
CA ALA A 173 12.28 3.48 0.62
C ALA A 173 10.89 2.92 0.33
N LEU A 174 10.53 2.86 -0.94
CA LEU A 174 9.28 2.28 -1.42
C LEU A 174 9.54 1.02 -2.24
N GLU A 175 10.52 1.09 -3.13
CA GLU A 175 10.89 0.00 -4.04
C GLU A 175 12.08 -0.82 -3.51
N PRO A 176 12.23 -2.10 -3.92
CA PRO A 176 13.31 -2.96 -3.46
C PRO A 176 14.71 -2.38 -3.64
N ASN A 177 15.01 -1.79 -4.80
CA ASN A 177 16.33 -1.23 -5.09
C ASN A 177 16.69 -0.05 -4.16
N GLU A 178 15.71 0.81 -3.85
CA GLU A 178 15.87 1.91 -2.90
C GLU A 178 16.16 1.37 -1.50
N ALA A 179 15.40 0.38 -1.09
CA ALA A 179 15.51 -0.25 0.23
C ALA A 179 16.83 -1.01 0.39
N GLN A 180 17.30 -1.71 -0.64
CA GLN A 180 18.61 -2.36 -0.62
C GLN A 180 19.72 -1.33 -0.41
N THR A 181 19.74 -0.26 -1.21
CA THR A 181 20.75 0.82 -1.09
C THR A 181 20.69 1.50 0.29
N ALA A 182 19.48 1.76 0.79
CA ALA A 182 19.29 2.34 2.12
C ALA A 182 19.83 1.40 3.19
N MET A 183 19.51 0.11 3.13
CA MET A 183 19.93 -0.87 4.13
C MET A 183 21.44 -1.11 4.11
N GLU A 184 22.08 -1.17 2.94
CA GLU A 184 23.54 -1.23 2.82
C GLU A 184 24.21 -0.04 3.51
N THR A 185 23.65 1.17 3.35
CA THR A 185 24.16 2.37 4.01
C THR A 185 23.94 2.32 5.53
N ILE A 186 22.80 1.80 5.99
CA ILE A 186 22.49 1.63 7.40
C ILE A 186 23.49 0.66 8.04
N LEU A 187 23.73 -0.50 7.41
CA LEU A 187 24.61 -1.52 7.93
C LEU A 187 26.09 -1.07 7.99
N GLN A 188 26.51 -0.16 7.11
CA GLN A 188 27.84 0.47 7.20
C GLN A 188 28.00 1.35 8.44
N LYS A 189 26.91 2.04 8.87
CA LYS A 189 26.92 2.95 10.03
C LYS A 189 26.57 2.23 11.32
N SER A 190 25.66 1.28 11.25
CA SER A 190 25.11 0.51 12.37
C SER A 190 25.19 -0.99 12.06
N PRO A 191 26.40 -1.58 12.13
CA PRO A 191 26.62 -2.99 11.74
C PRO A 191 25.88 -4.00 12.66
N ASN A 192 25.44 -3.54 13.82
CA ASN A 192 24.67 -4.35 14.77
C ASN A 192 23.15 -4.26 14.54
N CYS A 193 22.69 -3.50 13.56
CA CYS A 193 21.27 -3.41 13.22
C CYS A 193 20.78 -4.77 12.69
N LYS A 194 20.00 -5.48 13.52
CA LYS A 194 19.47 -6.82 13.23
C LYS A 194 17.96 -6.85 13.08
N VAL A 195 17.28 -5.74 13.41
CA VAL A 195 15.83 -5.61 13.30
C VAL A 195 15.51 -4.54 12.27
N VAL A 196 14.76 -4.93 11.26
CA VAL A 196 14.32 -4.01 10.19
C VAL A 196 12.82 -4.10 10.07
N THR A 197 12.18 -2.96 10.02
CA THR A 197 10.74 -2.83 9.75
C THR A 197 10.53 -2.00 8.49
N GLY A 198 9.47 -2.28 7.75
CA GLY A 198 9.15 -1.54 6.53
C GLY A 198 7.65 -1.42 6.31
N ILE A 199 7.27 -0.39 5.57
CA ILE A 199 5.87 -0.06 5.28
C ILE A 199 5.19 -0.99 4.27
N GLY A 200 5.92 -1.93 3.68
CA GLY A 200 5.37 -2.86 2.68
C GLY A 200 6.38 -3.87 2.18
N ALA A 201 5.98 -4.67 1.18
CA ALA A 201 6.80 -5.74 0.63
C ALA A 201 8.08 -5.24 -0.05
N GLY A 202 8.00 -4.15 -0.84
CA GLY A 202 9.16 -3.59 -1.55
C GLY A 202 10.34 -3.29 -0.61
N PRO A 203 10.15 -2.48 0.43
CA PRO A 203 11.18 -2.21 1.43
C PRO A 203 11.76 -3.47 2.08
N MET A 204 10.92 -4.45 2.41
CA MET A 204 11.38 -5.66 3.08
C MET A 204 12.16 -6.62 2.17
N ILE A 205 11.79 -6.70 0.88
CA ILE A 205 12.54 -7.47 -0.11
C ILE A 205 13.95 -6.89 -0.26
N GLY A 206 14.07 -5.57 -0.48
CA GLY A 206 15.37 -4.92 -0.65
C GLY A 206 16.24 -4.98 0.61
N ALA A 207 15.65 -4.80 1.79
CA ALA A 207 16.39 -4.97 3.06
C ALA A 207 16.93 -6.40 3.22
N ASN A 208 16.14 -7.42 2.88
CA ASN A 208 16.58 -8.81 2.92
C ASN A 208 17.73 -9.08 1.95
N GLU A 209 17.68 -8.53 0.74
CA GLU A 209 18.78 -8.68 -0.24
C GLU A 209 20.09 -8.09 0.29
N ALA A 210 20.07 -6.91 0.91
CA ALA A 210 21.24 -6.29 1.53
C ALA A 210 21.81 -7.15 2.68
N LEU A 211 20.95 -7.75 3.51
CA LEU A 211 21.37 -8.61 4.62
C LEU A 211 22.00 -9.90 4.13
N VAL A 212 21.47 -10.54 3.08
CA VAL A 212 22.03 -11.77 2.49
C VAL A 212 23.41 -11.52 1.91
N ILE A 213 23.65 -10.40 1.25
CA ILE A 213 24.96 -10.04 0.70
C ILE A 213 26.03 -9.90 1.79
N GLN A 214 25.67 -9.39 2.97
CA GLN A 214 26.63 -9.23 4.08
C GLN A 214 26.94 -10.52 4.85
N THR A 215 26.07 -11.51 4.79
CA THR A 215 26.22 -12.76 5.57
C THR A 215 26.77 -13.92 4.74
N GLY A 216 26.91 -13.79 3.44
CA GLY A 216 27.50 -14.74 2.50
C GLY A 216 28.97 -14.45 2.28
#